data_76b9ecd4e1f3cb703000aeb0841f2975
#
_entry.id   76b9ecd4e1f3cb703000aeb0841f2975
#
_cell.length_a   1.000
_cell.length_b   1.000
_cell.length_c   1.000
_cell.angle_alpha   90.00
_cell.angle_beta   90.00
_cell.angle_gamma   90.00
#
_symmetry.space_group_name_H-M   'P 1'
#
loop_
_entity.id
_entity.type
_entity.pdbx_description
1 polymer ?
#
loop_
_entity_poly.entity_id
_entity_poly.type
_entity_poly.pdbx_seq_one_letter_code
_entity_poly.pdbx_strand_id
1 'polypeptide(L)'
;KELIDYCEVKDVILYGVSFGAAVVAKYTANNPENVSFVGYQVPLINSANIPLLSIVKIPLYGDLLTRGFLVPGVLKRIEEYEDLMSKKLLDHYIGQFNVKGTENFYKKFFLGNATGNRIEDHSIIGNMSIPSYFAYAEDDIEIDSKLVKEAIKLYQNPVVKKYSGGHFFSSGIEREVAQEFINNIK
;
A
#
# COMPACT_ATOMS: atom_id res chain seq x y z
N LYS A 1 8.22 11.92 -7.60
CA LYS A 1 8.42 13.33 -7.94
C LYS A 1 9.21 13.49 -9.25
N GLU A 2 10.43 12.98 -9.33
CA GLU A 2 11.28 13.11 -10.53
C GLU A 2 10.57 12.73 -11.84
N LEU A 3 9.79 11.64 -11.85
CA LEU A 3 9.03 11.22 -13.04
C LEU A 3 7.93 12.22 -13.40
N ILE A 4 7.19 12.74 -12.42
CA ILE A 4 6.12 13.72 -12.63
C ILE A 4 6.72 15.03 -13.14
N ASP A 5 7.82 15.47 -12.53
CA ASP A 5 8.56 16.67 -12.94
C ASP A 5 9.12 16.50 -14.37
N TYR A 6 9.69 15.32 -14.70
CA TYR A 6 10.20 15.00 -16.03
C TYR A 6 9.10 15.00 -17.11
N CYS A 7 7.92 14.50 -16.78
CA CYS A 7 6.78 14.47 -17.69
C CYS A 7 6.04 15.81 -17.78
N GLU A 8 6.42 16.82 -16.96
CA GLU A 8 5.77 18.13 -16.87
C GLU A 8 4.25 18.04 -16.62
N VAL A 9 3.82 16.97 -15.92
CA VAL A 9 2.40 16.69 -15.65
C VAL A 9 1.95 17.48 -14.43
N LYS A 10 0.78 18.12 -14.54
CA LYS A 10 0.06 18.78 -13.45
C LYS A 10 -1.28 18.10 -13.20
N ASP A 11 -1.87 18.34 -12.06
CA ASP A 11 -3.20 17.81 -11.70
C ASP A 11 -3.26 16.28 -11.79
N VAL A 12 -2.23 15.62 -11.24
CA VAL A 12 -2.14 14.16 -11.31
C VAL A 12 -3.19 13.49 -10.42
N ILE A 13 -3.76 12.42 -10.93
CA ILE A 13 -4.60 11.50 -10.19
C ILE A 13 -3.71 10.36 -9.72
N LEU A 14 -3.67 10.14 -8.41
CA LEU A 14 -2.84 9.10 -7.82
C LEU A 14 -3.73 7.99 -7.25
N TYR A 15 -3.40 6.75 -7.58
CA TYR A 15 -4.04 5.57 -7.01
C TYR A 15 -2.99 4.60 -6.48
N GLY A 16 -3.18 4.14 -5.26
CA GLY A 16 -2.25 3.23 -4.61
C GLY A 16 -2.94 2.06 -3.94
N VAL A 17 -2.32 0.89 -4.04
CA VAL A 17 -2.80 -0.35 -3.42
C VAL A 17 -1.84 -0.75 -2.31
N SER A 18 -2.34 -1.09 -1.13
CA SER A 18 -1.57 -1.59 0.01
C SER A 18 -0.42 -0.63 0.36
N PHE A 19 0.83 -1.09 0.26
CA PHE A 19 2.01 -0.23 0.42
C PHE A 19 2.06 0.91 -0.60
N GLY A 20 1.58 0.70 -1.83
CA GLY A 20 1.45 1.76 -2.83
C GLY A 20 0.56 2.91 -2.37
N ALA A 21 -0.47 2.63 -1.58
CA ALA A 21 -1.31 3.66 -0.97
C ALA A 21 -0.51 4.53 0.04
N ALA A 22 0.40 3.92 0.81
CA ALA A 22 1.29 4.66 1.69
C ALA A 22 2.26 5.58 0.92
N VAL A 23 2.73 5.14 -0.26
CA VAL A 23 3.57 5.96 -1.14
C VAL A 23 2.76 7.14 -1.69
N VAL A 24 1.52 6.90 -2.15
CA VAL A 24 0.60 7.95 -2.59
C VAL A 24 0.35 8.97 -1.49
N ALA A 25 0.02 8.52 -0.27
CA ALA A 25 -0.20 9.41 0.86
C ALA A 25 1.04 10.27 1.13
N LYS A 26 2.23 9.66 1.21
CA LYS A 26 3.48 10.39 1.45
C LYS A 26 3.81 11.40 0.35
N TYR A 27 3.62 11.00 -0.92
CA TYR A 27 3.84 11.92 -2.03
C TYR A 27 2.88 13.11 -1.97
N THR A 28 1.58 12.85 -1.78
CA THR A 28 0.53 13.88 -1.74
C THR A 28 0.73 14.86 -0.58
N ALA A 29 1.07 14.36 0.61
CA ALA A 29 1.33 15.22 1.76
C ALA A 29 2.51 16.19 1.53
N ASN A 30 3.49 15.81 0.71
CA ASN A 30 4.66 16.62 0.42
C ASN A 30 4.55 17.45 -0.88
N ASN A 31 3.59 17.18 -1.76
CA ASN A 31 3.44 17.83 -3.07
C ASN A 31 1.95 18.01 -3.43
N PRO A 32 1.14 18.60 -2.55
CA PRO A 32 -0.31 18.67 -2.73
C PRO A 32 -0.72 19.48 -3.96
N GLU A 33 0.10 20.46 -4.35
CA GLU A 33 -0.15 21.35 -5.48
C GLU A 33 -0.19 20.64 -6.83
N ASN A 34 0.35 19.43 -6.89
CA ASN A 34 0.41 18.64 -8.13
C ASN A 34 -0.68 17.56 -8.20
N VAL A 35 -1.52 17.43 -7.15
CA VAL A 35 -2.44 16.30 -7.02
C VAL A 35 -3.88 16.79 -7.02
N SER A 36 -4.66 16.32 -7.99
CA SER A 36 -6.08 16.65 -8.13
C SER A 36 -7.03 15.63 -7.50
N PHE A 37 -6.59 14.39 -7.34
CA PHE A 37 -7.39 13.31 -6.75
C PHE A 37 -6.49 12.18 -6.20
N VAL A 38 -6.91 11.58 -5.08
CA VAL A 38 -6.21 10.43 -4.51
C VAL A 38 -7.14 9.24 -4.30
N GLY A 39 -6.69 8.06 -4.68
CA GLY A 39 -7.36 6.79 -4.42
C GLY A 39 -6.49 5.83 -3.61
N TYR A 40 -7.10 5.20 -2.63
CA TYR A 40 -6.46 4.25 -1.74
C TYR A 40 -7.22 2.94 -1.74
N GLN A 41 -6.56 1.86 -2.12
CA GLN A 41 -7.10 0.50 -2.00
C GLN A 41 -6.31 -0.25 -0.93
N VAL A 42 -7.01 -0.83 0.04
CA VAL A 42 -6.43 -1.53 1.21
C VAL A 42 -5.22 -0.77 1.78
N PRO A 43 -5.37 0.51 2.16
CA PRO A 43 -4.23 1.37 2.45
C PRO A 43 -3.48 0.90 3.69
N LEU A 44 -2.17 0.76 3.56
CA LEU A 44 -1.29 0.52 4.70
C LEU A 44 -1.13 1.82 5.50
N ILE A 45 -1.90 1.96 6.56
CA ILE A 45 -1.92 3.17 7.42
C ILE A 45 -0.82 3.10 8.48
N ASN A 46 -0.70 1.98 9.16
CA ASN A 46 0.33 1.79 10.16
C ASN A 46 0.88 0.38 10.06
N SER A 47 2.17 0.23 10.19
CA SER A 47 2.73 -1.10 10.35
C SER A 47 2.40 -1.61 11.74
N ALA A 48 1.94 -2.83 11.83
CA ALA A 48 1.87 -3.51 13.10
C ALA A 48 3.23 -3.34 13.81
N ASN A 49 3.17 -2.97 15.09
CA ASN A 49 4.36 -2.88 15.92
C ASN A 49 4.89 -4.31 16.09
N ILE A 50 5.66 -4.79 15.12
CA ILE A 50 6.27 -6.11 15.17
C ILE A 50 7.64 -5.92 15.82
N PRO A 51 7.78 -6.26 17.10
CA PRO A 51 9.05 -6.03 17.84
C PRO A 51 10.25 -6.68 17.15
N LEU A 52 9.99 -7.80 16.44
CA LEU A 52 10.98 -8.53 15.66
C LEU A 52 11.57 -7.69 14.51
N LEU A 53 10.83 -6.75 13.96
CA LEU A 53 11.34 -5.90 12.86
C LEU A 53 12.43 -4.93 13.33
N SER A 54 12.52 -4.61 14.63
CA SER A 54 13.61 -3.79 15.15
C SER A 54 14.97 -4.51 15.04
N ILE A 55 14.97 -5.84 15.08
CA ILE A 55 16.18 -6.67 14.93
C ILE A 55 16.74 -6.54 13.49
N VAL A 56 15.92 -6.25 12.52
CA VAL A 56 16.35 -6.03 11.11
C VAL A 56 17.36 -4.89 10.99
N LYS A 57 17.39 -3.95 11.94
CA LYS A 57 18.36 -2.86 12.01
C LYS A 57 19.77 -3.31 12.38
N ILE A 58 19.91 -4.47 13.04
CA ILE A 58 21.19 -4.96 13.51
C ILE A 58 21.93 -5.59 12.32
N PRO A 59 23.14 -5.09 11.96
CA PRO A 59 23.94 -5.71 10.90
C PRO A 59 24.15 -7.20 11.16
N LEU A 60 24.23 -8.00 10.13
CA LEU A 60 24.37 -9.45 10.12
C LEU A 60 23.11 -10.20 10.60
N TYR A 61 22.57 -9.86 11.80
CA TYR A 61 21.34 -10.47 12.32
C TYR A 61 20.13 -10.07 11.46
N GLY A 62 20.05 -8.81 11.06
CA GLY A 62 18.99 -8.34 10.18
C GLY A 62 19.03 -9.01 8.79
N ASP A 63 20.22 -9.26 8.25
CA ASP A 63 20.38 -9.97 6.98
C ASP A 63 19.95 -11.44 7.12
N LEU A 64 20.37 -12.10 8.19
CA LEU A 64 19.99 -13.48 8.48
C LEU A 64 18.46 -13.60 8.68
N LEU A 65 17.87 -12.71 9.46
CA LEU A 65 16.43 -12.67 9.67
C LEU A 65 15.67 -12.41 8.38
N THR A 66 16.12 -11.47 7.56
CA THR A 66 15.50 -11.16 6.28
C THR A 66 15.52 -12.36 5.35
N ARG A 67 16.67 -13.00 5.17
CA ARG A 67 16.83 -14.17 4.29
C ARG A 67 16.14 -15.42 4.80
N GLY A 68 16.30 -15.70 6.09
CA GLY A 68 15.84 -16.96 6.69
C GLY A 68 14.37 -16.95 7.13
N PHE A 69 13.76 -15.78 7.25
CA PHE A 69 12.43 -15.67 7.84
C PHE A 69 11.48 -14.73 7.10
N LEU A 70 11.89 -13.48 6.86
CA LEU A 70 10.98 -12.48 6.32
C LEU A 70 10.67 -12.73 4.84
N VAL A 71 11.68 -12.99 4.02
CA VAL A 71 11.50 -13.28 2.59
C VAL A 71 10.73 -14.60 2.38
N PRO A 72 11.10 -15.72 3.04
CA PRO A 72 10.29 -16.94 2.98
C PRO A 72 8.85 -16.75 3.47
N GLY A 73 8.65 -15.93 4.51
CA GLY A 73 7.31 -15.59 5.01
C GLY A 73 6.45 -14.86 3.98
N VAL A 74 7.04 -13.91 3.24
CA VAL A 74 6.35 -13.21 2.15
C VAL A 74 6.03 -14.16 1.00
N LEU A 75 6.97 -15.03 0.60
CA LEU A 75 6.72 -16.05 -0.43
C LEU A 75 5.57 -16.97 -0.06
N LYS A 76 5.62 -17.53 1.15
CA LYS A 76 4.54 -18.39 1.65
C LYS A 76 3.20 -17.65 1.63
N ARG A 77 3.19 -16.37 1.99
CA ARG A 77 1.98 -15.55 1.98
C ARG A 77 1.45 -15.34 0.57
N ILE A 78 2.31 -15.14 -0.42
CA ILE A 78 1.93 -15.03 -1.83
C ILE A 78 1.32 -16.36 -2.32
N GLU A 79 1.90 -17.50 -1.94
CA GLU A 79 1.39 -18.83 -2.29
C GLU A 79 0.00 -19.08 -1.68
N GLU A 80 -0.32 -18.56 -0.49
CA GLU A 80 -1.65 -18.68 0.12
C GLU A 80 -2.76 -17.99 -0.71
N TYR A 81 -2.40 -17.13 -1.65
CA TYR A 81 -3.32 -16.46 -2.56
C TYR A 81 -3.32 -17.03 -3.99
N GLU A 82 -2.76 -18.24 -4.19
CA GLU A 82 -2.67 -18.86 -5.53
C GLU A 82 -4.05 -19.03 -6.19
N ASP A 83 -5.08 -19.35 -5.42
CA ASP A 83 -6.45 -19.50 -5.92
C ASP A 83 -7.09 -18.17 -6.38
N LEU A 84 -6.53 -17.03 -5.96
CA LEU A 84 -7.01 -15.69 -6.29
C LEU A 84 -6.22 -15.03 -7.41
N MET A 85 -5.15 -15.65 -7.89
CA MET A 85 -4.27 -15.11 -8.91
C MET A 85 -4.17 -16.05 -10.11
N SER A 86 -4.00 -15.48 -11.31
CA SER A 86 -3.60 -16.31 -12.44
C SER A 86 -2.21 -16.91 -12.19
N LYS A 87 -1.98 -18.13 -12.65
CA LYS A 87 -0.66 -18.79 -12.53
C LYS A 87 0.48 -17.89 -13.07
N LYS A 88 0.23 -17.20 -14.18
CA LYS A 88 1.21 -16.27 -14.78
C LYS A 88 1.58 -15.12 -13.83
N LEU A 89 0.62 -14.58 -13.10
CA LEU A 89 0.84 -13.50 -12.14
C LEU A 89 1.58 -14.02 -10.91
N LEU A 90 1.19 -15.18 -10.40
CA LEU A 90 1.87 -15.86 -9.29
C LEU A 90 3.34 -16.14 -9.63
N ASP A 91 3.61 -16.76 -10.79
CA ASP A 91 4.96 -17.06 -11.25
C ASP A 91 5.80 -15.78 -11.41
N HIS A 92 5.17 -14.67 -11.84
CA HIS A 92 5.83 -13.38 -11.92
C HIS A 92 6.24 -12.87 -10.54
N TYR A 93 5.35 -12.89 -9.55
CA TYR A 93 5.66 -12.47 -8.18
C TYR A 93 6.77 -13.33 -7.56
N ILE A 94 6.67 -14.65 -7.64
CA ILE A 94 7.68 -15.57 -7.12
C ILE A 94 9.03 -15.33 -7.82
N GLY A 95 9.02 -15.12 -9.14
CA GLY A 95 10.21 -14.85 -9.93
C GLY A 95 11.00 -13.61 -9.48
N GLN A 96 10.33 -12.59 -8.93
CA GLN A 96 10.99 -11.38 -8.41
C GLN A 96 11.93 -11.68 -7.23
N PHE A 97 11.67 -12.74 -6.46
CA PHE A 97 12.53 -13.12 -5.34
C PHE A 97 13.88 -13.71 -5.77
N ASN A 98 14.00 -14.13 -7.03
CA ASN A 98 15.25 -14.60 -7.62
C ASN A 98 16.11 -13.45 -8.20
N VAL A 99 15.61 -12.21 -8.19
CA VAL A 99 16.35 -11.06 -8.68
C VAL A 99 17.39 -10.63 -7.65
N LYS A 100 18.64 -10.44 -8.10
CA LYS A 100 19.71 -9.98 -7.22
C LYS A 100 19.38 -8.63 -6.59
N GLY A 101 19.46 -8.55 -5.29
CA GLY A 101 19.17 -7.34 -4.53
C GLY A 101 17.77 -7.29 -3.90
N THR A 102 16.88 -8.22 -4.24
CA THR A 102 15.53 -8.31 -3.67
C THR A 102 15.57 -8.40 -2.13
N GLU A 103 16.52 -9.12 -1.56
CA GLU A 103 16.69 -9.20 -0.10
C GLU A 103 16.94 -7.83 0.53
N ASN A 104 17.79 -7.00 -0.10
CA ASN A 104 18.06 -5.64 0.37
C ASN A 104 16.83 -4.73 0.23
N PHE A 105 16.05 -4.94 -0.83
CA PHE A 105 14.77 -4.24 -0.99
C PHE A 105 13.84 -4.61 0.17
N TYR A 106 13.60 -5.89 0.44
CA TYR A 106 12.72 -6.33 1.53
C TYR A 106 13.23 -5.90 2.89
N LYS A 107 14.54 -5.93 3.13
CA LYS A 107 15.12 -5.39 4.37
C LYS A 107 14.75 -3.93 4.57
N LYS A 108 14.92 -3.08 3.56
CA LYS A 108 14.55 -1.66 3.59
C LYS A 108 13.04 -1.47 3.73
N PHE A 109 12.26 -2.28 3.03
CA PHE A 109 10.80 -2.28 3.10
C PHE A 109 10.30 -2.57 4.52
N PHE A 110 10.79 -3.63 5.16
CA PHE A 110 10.42 -3.97 6.53
C PHE A 110 10.90 -2.91 7.53
N LEU A 111 12.09 -2.35 7.36
CA LEU A 111 12.57 -1.25 8.20
C LEU A 111 11.71 0.01 8.07
N GLY A 112 11.35 0.38 6.86
CA GLY A 112 10.48 1.52 6.60
C GLY A 112 9.08 1.31 7.16
N ASN A 113 8.55 0.10 7.06
CA ASN A 113 7.25 -0.24 7.63
C ASN A 113 7.26 -0.26 9.17
N ALA A 114 8.31 -0.76 9.79
CA ALA A 114 8.43 -0.81 11.25
C ALA A 114 8.51 0.57 11.92
N THR A 115 8.83 1.61 11.17
CA THR A 115 9.06 2.98 11.71
C THR A 115 8.07 4.02 11.20
N GLY A 116 7.18 3.65 10.26
CA GLY A 116 6.28 4.60 9.60
C GLY A 116 4.95 4.77 10.31
N ASN A 117 4.68 5.97 10.84
CA ASN A 117 3.33 6.39 11.20
C ASN A 117 2.76 7.22 10.04
N ARG A 118 1.84 6.60 9.27
CA ARG A 118 1.26 7.21 8.06
C ARG A 118 -0.03 7.98 8.35
N ILE A 119 -0.54 7.87 9.56
CA ILE A 119 -1.71 8.64 9.98
C ILE A 119 -1.45 10.15 9.92
N GLU A 120 -0.21 10.56 10.13
CA GLU A 120 0.20 11.96 10.00
C GLU A 120 0.09 12.44 8.54
N ASP A 121 0.54 11.65 7.57
CA ASP A 121 0.41 11.99 6.15
C ASP A 121 -1.08 12.12 5.76
N HIS A 122 -1.93 11.21 6.23
CA HIS A 122 -3.38 11.29 6.03
C HIS A 122 -4.01 12.50 6.71
N SER A 123 -3.54 12.88 7.90
CA SER A 123 -3.99 14.10 8.59
C SER A 123 -3.66 15.37 7.81
N ILE A 124 -2.45 15.43 7.24
CA ILE A 124 -2.05 16.55 6.38
C ILE A 124 -2.97 16.64 5.17
N ILE A 125 -3.18 15.54 4.45
CA ILE A 125 -4.02 15.48 3.24
C ILE A 125 -5.49 15.80 3.57
N GLY A 126 -5.99 15.28 4.68
CA GLY A 126 -7.37 15.50 5.13
C GLY A 126 -7.71 16.97 5.41
N ASN A 127 -6.70 17.78 5.75
CA ASN A 127 -6.83 19.23 5.89
C ASN A 127 -6.77 19.97 4.55
N MET A 128 -6.44 19.28 3.46
CA MET A 128 -6.45 19.79 2.11
C MET A 128 -7.76 19.38 1.43
N SER A 129 -8.34 20.22 0.61
CA SER A 129 -9.58 19.91 -0.11
C SER A 129 -9.35 19.00 -1.32
N ILE A 130 -8.45 18.00 -1.20
CA ILE A 130 -8.17 17.05 -2.26
C ILE A 130 -9.23 15.94 -2.21
N PRO A 131 -10.03 15.75 -3.28
CA PRO A 131 -11.00 14.68 -3.34
C PRO A 131 -10.34 13.31 -3.19
N SER A 132 -10.98 12.42 -2.41
CA SER A 132 -10.36 11.18 -1.99
C SER A 132 -11.30 9.99 -2.11
N TYR A 133 -10.76 8.84 -2.48
CA TYR A 133 -11.46 7.58 -2.60
C TYR A 133 -10.77 6.51 -1.76
N PHE A 134 -11.55 5.76 -0.99
CA PHE A 134 -11.08 4.63 -0.21
C PHE A 134 -11.84 3.36 -0.57
N ALA A 135 -11.11 2.31 -0.92
CA ALA A 135 -11.63 0.96 -1.09
C ALA A 135 -10.94 0.03 -0.09
N TYR A 136 -11.72 -0.69 0.72
CA TYR A 136 -11.16 -1.62 1.69
C TYR A 136 -12.10 -2.78 1.99
N ALA A 137 -11.57 -3.89 2.53
CA ALA A 137 -12.34 -5.01 3.03
C ALA A 137 -12.32 -5.02 4.57
N GLU A 138 -13.46 -5.33 5.19
CA GLU A 138 -13.54 -5.40 6.66
C GLU A 138 -12.89 -6.68 7.21
N ASP A 139 -12.81 -7.71 6.40
CA ASP A 139 -12.22 -9.02 6.65
C ASP A 139 -10.75 -9.11 6.21
N ASP A 140 -10.11 -7.97 5.93
CA ASP A 140 -8.67 -7.92 5.62
C ASP A 140 -7.85 -8.25 6.88
N ILE A 141 -7.05 -9.32 6.78
CA ILE A 141 -6.19 -9.78 7.87
C ILE A 141 -4.77 -9.19 7.81
N GLU A 142 -4.42 -8.54 6.70
CA GLU A 142 -3.13 -7.85 6.52
C GLU A 142 -3.18 -6.40 7.02
N ILE A 143 -4.33 -5.75 6.79
CA ILE A 143 -4.54 -4.34 7.11
C ILE A 143 -5.68 -4.23 8.12
N ASP A 144 -5.40 -3.69 9.29
CA ASP A 144 -6.44 -3.45 10.29
C ASP A 144 -7.45 -2.41 9.79
N SER A 145 -8.67 -2.87 9.49
CA SER A 145 -9.75 -2.02 9.00
C SER A 145 -10.13 -0.90 9.97
N LYS A 146 -9.81 -1.02 11.26
CA LYS A 146 -10.03 0.06 12.25
C LYS A 146 -9.13 1.24 11.95
N LEU A 147 -7.84 0.99 11.63
CA LEU A 147 -6.90 2.04 11.28
C LEU A 147 -7.29 2.72 9.96
N VAL A 148 -7.79 1.95 8.99
CA VAL A 148 -8.34 2.52 7.75
C VAL A 148 -9.51 3.46 8.05
N LYS A 149 -10.44 3.04 8.89
CA LYS A 149 -11.58 3.87 9.32
C LYS A 149 -11.15 5.13 10.09
N GLU A 150 -10.09 5.05 10.88
CA GLU A 150 -9.50 6.22 11.55
C GLU A 150 -8.91 7.20 10.53
N ALA A 151 -8.17 6.72 9.55
CA ALA A 151 -7.64 7.57 8.48
C ALA A 151 -8.76 8.23 7.67
N ILE A 152 -9.81 7.48 7.30
CA ILE A 152 -10.98 8.00 6.55
C ILE A 152 -11.61 9.21 7.28
N LYS A 153 -11.72 9.18 8.60
CA LYS A 153 -12.31 10.27 9.39
C LYS A 153 -11.54 11.59 9.31
N LEU A 154 -10.29 11.55 8.86
CA LEU A 154 -9.46 12.75 8.72
C LEU A 154 -9.80 13.54 7.44
N TYR A 155 -10.50 12.91 6.48
CA TYR A 155 -10.79 13.50 5.18
C TYR A 155 -12.16 14.19 5.16
N GLN A 156 -12.26 15.26 4.37
CA GLN A 156 -13.52 15.96 4.12
C GLN A 156 -14.28 15.25 2.98
N ASN A 157 -15.40 14.59 3.31
CA ASN A 157 -16.28 13.92 2.36
C ASN A 157 -15.58 12.91 1.41
N PRO A 158 -14.78 11.97 1.93
CA PRO A 158 -14.16 10.96 1.08
C PRO A 158 -15.22 10.00 0.53
N VAL A 159 -15.03 9.54 -0.70
CA VAL A 159 -15.82 8.41 -1.22
C VAL A 159 -15.28 7.13 -0.59
N VAL A 160 -16.16 6.33 -0.01
CA VAL A 160 -15.76 5.10 0.69
C VAL A 160 -16.52 3.92 0.13
N LYS A 161 -15.79 2.90 -0.32
CA LYS A 161 -16.34 1.63 -0.79
C LYS A 161 -15.82 0.48 0.08
N LYS A 162 -16.74 -0.34 0.54
CA LYS A 162 -16.44 -1.54 1.31
C LYS A 162 -16.65 -2.77 0.45
N TYR A 163 -15.73 -3.68 0.58
CA TYR A 163 -15.77 -4.97 -0.09
C TYR A 163 -15.63 -6.11 0.93
N SER A 164 -15.84 -7.33 0.49
CA SER A 164 -15.51 -8.57 1.18
C SER A 164 -14.50 -9.35 0.33
N GLY A 165 -13.68 -10.20 0.95
CA GLY A 165 -12.65 -10.98 0.25
C GLY A 165 -11.22 -10.62 0.65
N GLY A 166 -11.05 -9.97 1.81
CA GLY A 166 -9.75 -9.70 2.42
C GLY A 166 -8.87 -8.73 1.63
N HIS A 167 -7.56 -8.91 1.77
CA HIS A 167 -6.57 -7.99 1.17
C HIS A 167 -6.61 -7.95 -0.36
N PHE A 168 -6.98 -9.05 -0.99
CA PHE A 168 -7.07 -9.19 -2.44
C PHE A 168 -8.50 -9.18 -2.97
N PHE A 169 -9.42 -8.50 -2.28
CA PHE A 169 -10.84 -8.45 -2.64
C PHE A 169 -11.09 -8.07 -4.11
N SER A 170 -10.20 -7.32 -4.71
CA SER A 170 -10.33 -6.91 -6.12
C SER A 170 -10.01 -8.02 -7.12
N SER A 171 -9.46 -9.15 -6.67
CA SER A 171 -9.13 -10.25 -7.56
C SER A 171 -10.39 -10.83 -8.20
N GLY A 172 -10.43 -10.85 -9.53
CA GLY A 172 -11.60 -11.26 -10.32
C GLY A 172 -12.66 -10.17 -10.56
N ILE A 173 -12.57 -9.04 -9.87
CA ILE A 173 -13.46 -7.87 -10.07
C ILE A 173 -12.67 -6.57 -10.33
N GLU A 174 -11.45 -6.67 -10.84
CA GLU A 174 -10.53 -5.54 -11.03
C GLU A 174 -11.14 -4.44 -11.90
N ARG A 175 -11.87 -4.83 -12.95
CA ARG A 175 -12.56 -3.89 -13.83
C ARG A 175 -13.65 -3.11 -13.11
N GLU A 176 -14.41 -3.76 -12.24
CA GLU A 176 -15.48 -3.14 -11.45
C GLU A 176 -14.88 -2.13 -10.47
N VAL A 177 -13.85 -2.53 -9.73
CA VAL A 177 -13.15 -1.66 -8.77
C VAL A 177 -12.52 -0.45 -9.48
N ALA A 178 -11.89 -0.66 -10.64
CA ALA A 178 -11.32 0.42 -11.45
C ALA A 178 -12.41 1.35 -11.99
N GLN A 179 -13.54 0.82 -12.45
CA GLN A 179 -14.65 1.63 -12.95
C GLN A 179 -15.31 2.46 -11.84
N GLU A 180 -15.47 1.88 -10.65
CA GLU A 180 -15.94 2.59 -9.46
C GLU A 180 -15.03 3.76 -9.11
N PHE A 181 -13.71 3.54 -9.14
CA PHE A 181 -12.74 4.61 -8.93
C PHE A 181 -12.87 5.70 -9.98
N ILE A 182 -12.87 5.34 -11.27
CA ILE A 182 -12.95 6.30 -12.39
C ILE A 182 -14.24 7.13 -12.32
N ASN A 183 -15.36 6.54 -11.95
CA ASN A 183 -16.65 7.23 -11.83
C ASN A 183 -16.65 8.32 -10.73
N ASN A 184 -15.72 8.26 -9.80
CA ASN A 184 -15.60 9.20 -8.68
C ASN A 184 -14.53 10.29 -8.91
N ILE A 185 -13.78 10.20 -10.01
CA ILE A 185 -12.85 11.24 -10.46
C ILE A 185 -13.65 12.27 -11.27
N LYS A 186 -14.38 13.14 -10.62
CA LYS A 186 -15.14 14.19 -11.33
C LYS A 186 -14.89 15.54 -10.66
#